data_bb1c050ee8f988edb595b2c07b8929ae
#
_entry.id   bb1c050ee8f988edb595b2c07b8929ae
#
_cell.length_a   1.000
_cell.length_b   1.000
_cell.length_c   1.000
_cell.angle_alpha   90.00
_cell.angle_beta   90.00
_cell.angle_gamma   90.00
#
_symmetry.space_group_name_H-M   'P 1'
#
loop_
_entity.id
_entity.type
_entity.pdbx_description
1 polymer ?
#
loop_
_entity_poly.entity_id
_entity_poly.type
_entity_poly.pdbx_seq_one_letter_code
_entity_poly.pdbx_strand_id
1 'polypeptide(L)'
;MDYPKSVPNAGLMNGRFVDEDPLTGTPGSLIPASWGNGVTQELLSVIQAAGTTPSEDIHNQLLTALRGSELFLTAPQFNNDKTVATTEFVVRSGMQYAGFNVYSNSASLTLSDVGGIVSFASNAPVTAKLPVTTGILHGATLKIVNAGTGVVTVSTVSAADALNASNGAQGAISIGLGETAEFIKINSQWRLIGGTVALKYSAMSSSSLQPNGWKRIPDTTSPTGYVIEQWGVASSGTDANGVLVTYPMSFPNAVRNIVVTDGGPTCASFGVSTGSLSQFRLYGRDYNGAYSNWTGIWRAFGY
;
A
#
# COMPACT_ATOMS: atom_id res chain seq x y z
N MET A 1 12.26 40.83 19.93
CA MET A 1 12.31 42.29 19.72
C MET A 1 10.89 42.85 19.85
N ASP A 2 10.73 44.02 20.52
CA ASP A 2 9.47 44.75 20.68
C ASP A 2 9.72 46.25 20.48
N TYR A 3 8.68 47.05 20.42
CA TYR A 3 8.78 48.50 20.42
C TYR A 3 9.42 48.99 21.72
N PRO A 4 10.08 50.18 21.72
CA PRO A 4 10.80 50.69 22.89
C PRO A 4 9.85 51.30 23.94
N LYS A 5 8.94 50.48 24.48
CA LYS A 5 7.89 50.91 25.44
C LYS A 5 8.43 51.41 26.76
N SER A 6 9.62 50.99 27.14
CA SER A 6 10.30 51.40 28.37
C SER A 6 11.11 52.67 28.22
N VAL A 7 11.27 53.20 26.99
CA VAL A 7 12.05 54.41 26.77
C VAL A 7 11.16 55.65 26.96
N PRO A 8 11.47 56.52 27.97
CA PRO A 8 10.72 57.75 28.15
C PRO A 8 10.80 58.62 26.88
N ASN A 9 9.72 59.25 26.53
CA ASN A 9 9.64 60.23 25.42
C ASN A 9 9.85 59.61 24.00
N ALA A 10 9.76 58.30 23.84
CA ALA A 10 9.75 57.65 22.49
C ALA A 10 8.53 58.08 21.67
N GLY A 11 7.52 58.69 22.27
CA GLY A 11 6.35 59.22 21.57
C GLY A 11 5.47 58.12 20.96
N LEU A 12 5.43 56.91 21.54
CA LEU A 12 4.60 55.81 21.04
C LEU A 12 3.11 56.08 21.29
N MET A 13 2.27 55.89 20.29
CA MET A 13 0.82 55.88 20.44
C MET A 13 0.30 54.46 20.38
N ASN A 14 -0.44 54.00 21.39
CA ASN A 14 -0.90 52.60 21.53
C ASN A 14 0.26 51.58 21.42
N GLY A 15 1.45 51.95 21.92
CA GLY A 15 2.63 51.07 21.89
C GLY A 15 3.34 50.93 20.52
N ARG A 16 3.01 51.78 19.56
CA ARG A 16 3.59 51.80 18.21
C ARG A 16 4.16 53.17 17.85
N PHE A 17 5.11 53.21 16.94
CA PHE A 17 5.57 54.47 16.34
C PHE A 17 4.45 55.14 15.55
N VAL A 18 4.40 56.47 15.56
CA VAL A 18 3.44 57.30 14.85
C VAL A 18 4.18 58.42 14.14
N ASP A 19 3.68 58.81 12.99
CA ASP A 19 4.18 59.99 12.25
C ASP A 19 3.73 61.29 12.92
N GLU A 20 4.45 62.39 12.64
CA GLU A 20 4.03 63.73 13.01
C GLU A 20 2.75 64.12 12.26
N ASP A 21 1.79 64.67 12.98
CA ASP A 21 0.59 65.27 12.39
C ASP A 21 0.56 66.81 12.68
N PRO A 22 0.98 67.63 11.71
CA PRO A 22 1.01 69.08 11.88
C PRO A 22 -0.38 69.72 12.07
N LEU A 23 -1.46 69.00 11.60
CA LEU A 23 -2.84 69.52 11.72
C LEU A 23 -3.38 69.42 13.15
N THR A 24 -3.04 68.33 13.83
CA THR A 24 -3.43 68.08 15.22
C THR A 24 -2.37 68.53 16.25
N GLY A 25 -1.16 68.90 15.79
CA GLY A 25 -0.02 69.22 16.63
C GLY A 25 0.59 67.99 17.35
N THR A 26 0.31 66.80 16.88
CA THR A 26 0.84 65.53 17.44
C THR A 26 2.29 65.36 16.99
N PRO A 27 3.27 65.32 17.89
CA PRO A 27 4.65 65.07 17.50
C PRO A 27 4.84 63.63 17.08
N GLY A 28 5.70 63.42 16.06
CA GLY A 28 6.10 62.05 15.63
C GLY A 28 6.92 61.33 16.69
N SER A 29 6.96 60.00 16.60
CA SER A 29 7.76 59.18 17.50
C SER A 29 9.25 59.30 17.19
N LEU A 30 10.06 59.36 18.25
CA LEU A 30 11.53 59.29 18.17
C LEU A 30 11.95 57.80 18.19
N ILE A 31 12.80 57.41 17.27
CA ILE A 31 13.43 56.07 17.27
C ILE A 31 14.70 56.15 18.12
N PRO A 32 14.70 55.60 19.35
CA PRO A 32 15.89 55.62 20.19
C PRO A 32 17.04 54.82 19.58
N ALA A 33 18.27 55.28 19.72
CA ALA A 33 19.45 54.54 19.25
C ALA A 33 19.55 53.13 19.81
N SER A 34 19.14 52.91 21.06
CA SER A 34 19.08 51.60 21.69
C SER A 34 18.15 50.63 20.96
N TRP A 35 16.99 51.10 20.46
CA TRP A 35 16.08 50.29 19.69
C TRP A 35 16.63 49.97 18.28
N GLY A 36 17.19 50.98 17.59
CA GLY A 36 17.82 50.79 16.29
C GLY A 36 19.00 49.79 16.37
N ASN A 37 19.84 49.93 17.39
CA ASN A 37 20.94 48.99 17.64
C ASN A 37 20.40 47.57 17.94
N GLY A 38 19.31 47.45 18.71
CA GLY A 38 18.68 46.16 19.00
C GLY A 38 18.16 45.45 17.74
N VAL A 39 17.47 46.20 16.85
CA VAL A 39 17.01 45.67 15.54
C VAL A 39 18.19 45.18 14.71
N THR A 40 19.22 46.00 14.60
CA THR A 40 20.44 45.67 13.85
C THR A 40 21.10 44.41 14.41
N GLN A 41 21.22 44.31 15.74
CA GLN A 41 21.83 43.16 16.42
C GLN A 41 21.05 41.83 16.16
N GLU A 42 19.72 41.88 16.15
CA GLU A 42 18.89 40.71 15.80
C GLU A 42 19.16 40.23 14.38
N LEU A 43 19.22 41.15 13.41
CA LEU A 43 19.52 40.82 12.02
C LEU A 43 20.95 40.31 11.84
N LEU A 44 21.94 40.96 12.48
CA LEU A 44 23.32 40.53 12.46
C LEU A 44 23.52 39.15 13.08
N SER A 45 22.77 38.83 14.15
CA SER A 45 22.82 37.50 14.77
C SER A 45 22.42 36.37 13.83
N VAL A 46 21.40 36.57 12.99
CA VAL A 46 20.98 35.62 11.97
C VAL A 46 22.06 35.44 10.87
N ILE A 47 22.64 36.59 10.41
CA ILE A 47 23.69 36.58 9.38
C ILE A 47 24.94 35.84 9.90
N GLN A 48 25.34 36.13 11.15
CA GLN A 48 26.50 35.49 11.77
C GLN A 48 26.28 34.01 12.08
N ALA A 49 25.06 33.62 12.52
CA ALA A 49 24.69 32.21 12.73
C ALA A 49 24.81 31.37 11.44
N ALA A 50 24.60 32.00 10.29
CA ALA A 50 24.82 31.36 8.98
C ALA A 50 26.30 31.38 8.51
N GLY A 51 27.26 31.69 9.40
CA GLY A 51 28.70 31.71 9.10
C GLY A 51 29.14 32.89 8.23
N THR A 52 28.30 33.91 8.01
CA THR A 52 28.61 35.04 7.15
C THR A 52 29.10 36.23 8.01
N THR A 53 30.22 36.83 7.61
CA THR A 53 30.68 38.08 8.22
C THR A 53 29.83 39.26 7.73
N PRO A 54 29.19 40.02 8.64
CA PRO A 54 28.39 41.18 8.25
C PRO A 54 29.21 42.26 7.53
N SER A 55 28.63 42.86 6.50
CA SER A 55 29.22 43.97 5.73
C SER A 55 28.15 45.00 5.42
N GLU A 56 28.50 46.28 5.54
CA GLU A 56 27.61 47.39 5.22
C GLU A 56 27.37 47.59 3.72
N ASP A 57 28.27 47.07 2.88
CA ASP A 57 28.20 47.19 1.42
C ASP A 57 27.32 46.08 0.77
N ILE A 58 26.91 45.07 1.53
CA ILE A 58 26.18 43.91 1.01
C ILE A 58 24.77 43.89 1.62
N HIS A 59 23.76 44.15 0.77
CA HIS A 59 22.37 44.33 1.22
C HIS A 59 21.46 43.08 1.08
N ASN A 60 22.03 41.91 0.78
CA ASN A 60 21.28 40.62 0.64
C ASN A 60 21.77 39.52 1.60
N GLN A 61 22.57 39.88 2.62
CA GLN A 61 23.18 38.91 3.53
C GLN A 61 22.14 38.11 4.32
N LEU A 62 21.07 38.76 4.82
CA LEU A 62 19.98 38.08 5.51
C LEU A 62 19.27 37.09 4.60
N LEU A 63 18.99 37.46 3.34
CA LEU A 63 18.37 36.57 2.36
C LEU A 63 19.28 35.36 2.08
N THR A 64 20.57 35.58 1.96
CA THR A 64 21.56 34.53 1.77
C THR A 64 21.65 33.60 2.96
N ALA A 65 21.63 34.13 4.19
CA ALA A 65 21.62 33.36 5.42
C ALA A 65 20.37 32.44 5.51
N LEU A 66 19.19 32.99 5.23
CA LEU A 66 17.91 32.22 5.28
C LEU A 66 17.80 31.15 4.22
N ARG A 67 18.51 31.29 3.09
CA ARG A 67 18.54 30.30 1.99
C ARG A 67 19.72 29.33 2.07
N GLY A 68 20.70 29.60 2.94
CA GLY A 68 21.86 28.75 3.14
C GLY A 68 21.56 27.52 3.97
N SER A 69 22.48 26.57 3.94
CA SER A 69 22.39 25.32 4.71
C SER A 69 22.82 25.44 6.16
N GLU A 70 23.58 26.48 6.51
CA GLU A 70 24.25 26.60 7.82
C GLU A 70 23.33 27.05 8.95
N LEU A 71 22.22 27.71 8.62
CA LEU A 71 21.27 28.22 9.61
C LEU A 71 20.42 27.11 10.23
N PHE A 72 20.11 26.06 9.47
CA PHE A 72 19.28 24.96 9.92
C PHE A 72 20.13 23.72 10.12
N LEU A 73 20.31 23.31 11.38
CA LEU A 73 21.02 22.08 11.72
C LEU A 73 20.12 20.87 11.47
N THR A 74 20.69 19.81 10.88
CA THR A 74 19.98 18.55 10.70
C THR A 74 19.74 17.90 12.06
N ALA A 75 18.47 17.67 12.40
CA ALA A 75 18.09 17.01 13.64
C ALA A 75 18.64 15.57 13.72
N PRO A 76 18.84 15.01 14.92
CA PRO A 76 19.20 13.60 15.10
C PRO A 76 18.17 12.68 14.42
N GLN A 77 18.61 11.48 14.02
CA GLN A 77 17.72 10.48 13.47
C GLN A 77 16.60 10.13 14.46
N PHE A 78 15.38 9.96 13.96
CA PHE A 78 14.14 9.73 14.74
C PHE A 78 13.67 10.92 15.61
N ASN A 79 14.20 12.12 15.39
CA ASN A 79 13.64 13.30 16.02
C ASN A 79 12.20 13.53 15.54
N ASN A 80 11.26 13.72 16.49
CA ASN A 80 9.83 13.94 16.22
C ASN A 80 9.28 15.21 16.85
N ASP A 81 10.15 16.16 17.19
CA ASP A 81 9.76 17.46 17.70
C ASP A 81 9.32 18.42 16.57
N LYS A 82 9.14 19.71 16.92
CA LYS A 82 8.70 20.75 15.99
C LYS A 82 9.84 21.48 15.27
N THR A 83 11.08 20.96 15.31
CA THR A 83 12.20 21.56 14.58
C THR A 83 12.00 21.45 13.08
N VAL A 84 12.64 22.36 12.33
CA VAL A 84 12.58 22.36 10.86
C VAL A 84 13.36 21.16 10.34
N ALA A 85 12.71 20.32 9.55
CA ALA A 85 13.37 19.20 8.87
C ALA A 85 14.21 19.71 7.70
N THR A 86 15.50 19.40 7.71
CA THR A 86 16.38 19.64 6.56
C THR A 86 16.15 18.53 5.50
N THR A 87 16.55 18.78 4.25
CA THR A 87 16.52 17.75 3.19
C THR A 87 17.37 16.54 3.57
N GLU A 88 18.49 16.73 4.28
CA GLU A 88 19.31 15.64 4.80
C GLU A 88 18.54 14.80 5.81
N PHE A 89 17.81 15.41 6.75
CA PHE A 89 16.97 14.67 7.70
C PHE A 89 15.93 13.82 6.98
N VAL A 90 15.21 14.38 5.99
CA VAL A 90 14.21 13.67 5.20
C VAL A 90 14.83 12.49 4.45
N VAL A 91 15.99 12.68 3.83
CA VAL A 91 16.70 11.62 3.08
C VAL A 91 17.20 10.52 4.02
N ARG A 92 17.77 10.87 5.18
CA ARG A 92 18.28 9.90 6.19
C ARG A 92 17.17 9.15 6.91
N SER A 93 16.00 9.75 7.07
CA SER A 93 14.84 9.08 7.73
C SER A 93 14.32 7.89 6.94
N GLY A 94 14.59 7.81 5.64
CA GLY A 94 14.08 6.75 4.77
C GLY A 94 12.56 6.74 4.72
N MET A 95 11.99 5.57 4.38
CA MET A 95 10.55 5.39 4.37
C MET A 95 10.06 5.06 5.79
N GLN A 96 9.43 6.02 6.44
CA GLN A 96 8.88 5.89 7.78
C GLN A 96 7.37 6.01 7.75
N TYR A 97 6.68 5.11 8.45
CA TYR A 97 5.22 5.21 8.60
C TYR A 97 4.85 6.34 9.57
N ALA A 98 3.72 7.00 9.29
CA ALA A 98 3.23 8.12 10.11
C ALA A 98 2.90 7.73 11.56
N GLY A 99 2.56 6.45 11.81
CA GLY A 99 2.24 5.95 13.14
C GLY A 99 2.12 4.43 13.19
N PHE A 100 1.99 3.91 14.41
CA PHE A 100 1.76 2.49 14.68
C PHE A 100 0.69 2.35 15.76
N ASN A 101 -0.43 1.67 15.41
CA ASN A 101 -1.53 1.41 16.32
C ASN A 101 -1.77 -0.10 16.48
N VAL A 102 -2.16 -0.52 17.68
CA VAL A 102 -2.49 -1.93 17.99
C VAL A 102 -3.94 -2.04 18.40
N TYR A 103 -4.65 -2.99 17.81
CA TYR A 103 -6.04 -3.33 18.12
C TYR A 103 -6.16 -4.80 18.54
N SER A 104 -6.86 -5.06 19.62
CA SER A 104 -7.15 -6.42 20.11
C SER A 104 -8.57 -6.89 19.76
N ASN A 105 -9.41 -6.00 19.22
CA ASN A 105 -10.80 -6.25 18.85
C ASN A 105 -11.09 -5.68 17.46
N SER A 106 -12.29 -5.95 16.95
CA SER A 106 -12.76 -5.30 15.71
C SER A 106 -12.72 -3.78 15.83
N ALA A 107 -12.24 -3.11 14.80
CA ALA A 107 -12.08 -1.66 14.79
C ALA A 107 -12.49 -1.05 13.44
N SER A 108 -13.07 0.15 13.53
CA SER A 108 -13.19 1.05 12.38
C SER A 108 -11.98 1.99 12.41
N LEU A 109 -11.11 1.83 11.43
CA LEU A 109 -9.91 2.65 11.29
C LEU A 109 -10.29 4.07 10.88
N THR A 110 -9.48 5.04 11.26
CA THR A 110 -9.75 6.46 11.08
C THR A 110 -8.67 7.15 10.24
N LEU A 111 -8.84 8.43 9.97
CA LEU A 111 -7.84 9.21 9.27
C LEU A 111 -6.48 9.20 9.99
N SER A 112 -6.45 9.06 11.31
CA SER A 112 -5.20 8.99 12.08
C SER A 112 -4.39 7.70 11.86
N ASP A 113 -5.01 6.66 11.31
CA ASP A 113 -4.34 5.40 10.97
C ASP A 113 -3.72 5.45 9.56
N VAL A 114 -4.16 6.40 8.73
CA VAL A 114 -3.69 6.55 7.34
C VAL A 114 -2.24 7.02 7.32
N GLY A 115 -1.44 6.45 6.44
CA GLY A 115 0.01 6.63 6.40
C GLY A 115 0.76 5.78 7.42
N GLY A 116 0.06 5.07 8.30
CA GLY A 116 0.61 4.27 9.38
C GLY A 116 0.58 2.76 9.15
N ILE A 117 1.02 2.04 10.18
CA ILE A 117 0.85 0.60 10.33
C ILE A 117 -0.17 0.34 11.45
N VAL A 118 -1.13 -0.53 11.16
CA VAL A 118 -2.10 -1.02 12.14
C VAL A 118 -1.84 -2.51 12.37
N SER A 119 -1.64 -2.90 13.62
CA SER A 119 -1.46 -4.29 14.03
C SER A 119 -2.71 -4.79 14.72
N PHE A 120 -3.23 -5.93 14.30
CA PHE A 120 -4.29 -6.65 15.03
C PHE A 120 -3.67 -7.81 15.79
N ALA A 121 -3.79 -7.77 17.13
CA ALA A 121 -3.24 -8.77 18.04
C ALA A 121 -4.40 -9.52 18.76
N SER A 122 -5.30 -10.15 18.00
CA SER A 122 -6.46 -10.86 18.51
C SER A 122 -6.34 -12.36 18.26
N ASN A 123 -6.72 -13.18 19.25
CA ASN A 123 -6.82 -14.62 19.09
C ASN A 123 -8.20 -15.09 18.57
N ALA A 124 -9.18 -14.19 18.55
CA ALA A 124 -10.50 -14.41 17.94
C ALA A 124 -10.57 -13.69 16.58
N PRO A 125 -11.43 -14.16 15.65
CA PRO A 125 -11.68 -13.43 14.40
C PRO A 125 -12.15 -12.00 14.65
N VAL A 126 -11.58 -11.04 13.94
CA VAL A 126 -11.90 -9.61 14.07
C VAL A 126 -12.09 -8.96 12.71
N THR A 127 -12.79 -7.83 12.69
CA THR A 127 -12.99 -7.02 11.48
C THR A 127 -12.23 -5.71 11.60
N ALA A 128 -11.45 -5.39 10.56
CA ALA A 128 -10.82 -4.09 10.33
C ALA A 128 -11.62 -3.36 9.25
N LYS A 129 -12.28 -2.26 9.59
CA LYS A 129 -12.97 -1.43 8.59
C LYS A 129 -12.08 -0.28 8.17
N LEU A 130 -11.74 -0.22 6.88
CA LEU A 130 -10.93 0.85 6.31
C LEU A 130 -11.68 2.19 6.38
N PRO A 131 -10.98 3.32 6.60
CA PRO A 131 -11.61 4.63 6.72
C PRO A 131 -12.40 5.01 5.46
N VAL A 132 -13.39 5.88 5.63
CA VAL A 132 -14.11 6.48 4.50
C VAL A 132 -13.12 7.23 3.62
N THR A 133 -13.20 7.04 2.30
CA THR A 133 -12.24 7.66 1.36
C THR A 133 -12.37 9.16 1.21
N THR A 134 -13.53 9.74 1.62
CA THR A 134 -13.76 11.19 1.61
C THR A 134 -12.79 11.91 2.53
N GLY A 135 -12.13 12.95 2.01
CA GLY A 135 -11.14 13.73 2.76
C GLY A 135 -9.74 13.12 2.82
N ILE A 136 -9.54 11.91 2.28
CA ILE A 136 -8.23 11.29 2.17
C ILE A 136 -7.64 11.57 0.78
N LEU A 137 -6.38 11.99 0.74
CA LEU A 137 -5.68 12.28 -0.52
C LEU A 137 -5.44 11.00 -1.33
N HIS A 138 -5.41 11.12 -2.66
CA HIS A 138 -5.00 10.05 -3.55
C HIS A 138 -3.53 9.67 -3.27
N GLY A 139 -3.23 8.40 -3.29
CA GLY A 139 -1.89 7.89 -2.98
C GLY A 139 -1.63 7.65 -1.48
N ALA A 140 -2.54 8.05 -0.60
CA ALA A 140 -2.43 7.73 0.82
C ALA A 140 -2.48 6.22 1.03
N THR A 141 -1.60 5.68 1.86
CA THR A 141 -1.45 4.25 2.14
C THR A 141 -1.85 3.91 3.56
N LEU A 142 -2.18 2.64 3.78
CA LEU A 142 -2.42 2.06 5.09
C LEU A 142 -1.94 0.61 5.08
N LYS A 143 -1.13 0.23 6.06
CA LYS A 143 -0.65 -1.14 6.20
C LYS A 143 -1.30 -1.82 7.39
N ILE A 144 -1.79 -3.03 7.18
CA ILE A 144 -2.37 -3.88 8.23
C ILE A 144 -1.50 -5.11 8.41
N VAL A 145 -1.20 -5.45 9.67
CA VAL A 145 -0.45 -6.65 10.08
C VAL A 145 -1.36 -7.46 11.00
N ASN A 146 -1.49 -8.74 10.76
CA ASN A 146 -2.13 -9.65 11.71
C ASN A 146 -1.06 -10.32 12.58
N ALA A 147 -0.93 -9.86 13.82
CA ALA A 147 -0.04 -10.42 14.83
C ALA A 147 -0.72 -11.46 15.74
N GLY A 148 -2.02 -11.65 15.62
CA GLY A 148 -2.83 -12.60 16.39
C GLY A 148 -3.15 -13.87 15.61
N THR A 149 -3.64 -14.91 16.29
CA THR A 149 -4.05 -16.19 15.68
C THR A 149 -5.43 -16.11 15.01
N GLY A 150 -6.27 -15.13 15.40
CA GLY A 150 -7.56 -14.88 14.77
C GLY A 150 -7.41 -14.27 13.37
N VAL A 151 -8.32 -14.60 12.46
CA VAL A 151 -8.35 -14.00 11.13
C VAL A 151 -8.82 -12.55 11.22
N VAL A 152 -8.12 -11.63 10.54
CA VAL A 152 -8.56 -10.24 10.37
C VAL A 152 -9.28 -10.12 9.04
N THR A 153 -10.57 -9.78 9.08
CA THR A 153 -11.37 -9.52 7.88
C THR A 153 -11.41 -8.03 7.61
N VAL A 154 -10.83 -7.61 6.51
CA VAL A 154 -10.79 -6.20 6.08
C VAL A 154 -11.98 -5.90 5.18
N SER A 155 -12.70 -4.82 5.48
CA SER A 155 -13.80 -4.29 4.66
C SER A 155 -13.76 -2.76 4.70
N THR A 156 -14.66 -2.09 3.96
CA THR A 156 -14.82 -0.62 4.03
C THR A 156 -15.88 -0.24 5.07
N VAL A 157 -15.76 0.95 5.67
CA VAL A 157 -16.80 1.53 6.53
C VAL A 157 -18.04 1.89 5.71
N SER A 158 -17.82 2.52 4.56
CA SER A 158 -18.89 3.01 3.68
C SER A 158 -19.14 2.02 2.55
N ALA A 159 -20.40 1.73 2.27
CA ALA A 159 -20.80 0.95 1.10
C ALA A 159 -20.55 1.68 -0.25
N ALA A 160 -20.34 3.01 -0.20
CA ALA A 160 -19.97 3.80 -1.37
C ALA A 160 -18.49 3.66 -1.74
N ASP A 161 -17.66 3.17 -0.81
CA ASP A 161 -16.23 2.96 -1.04
C ASP A 161 -15.98 1.52 -1.49
N ALA A 162 -15.38 1.35 -2.66
CA ALA A 162 -15.03 0.03 -3.16
C ALA A 162 -13.75 -0.50 -2.47
N LEU A 163 -13.70 -1.81 -2.24
CA LEU A 163 -12.50 -2.55 -1.89
C LEU A 163 -12.06 -3.38 -3.11
N ASN A 164 -10.86 -3.15 -3.60
CA ASN A 164 -10.33 -3.80 -4.79
C ASN A 164 -8.99 -4.48 -4.53
N ALA A 165 -8.73 -5.52 -5.32
CA ALA A 165 -7.44 -6.19 -5.41
C ALA A 165 -7.03 -6.37 -6.88
N SER A 166 -5.92 -7.03 -7.14
CA SER A 166 -5.45 -7.28 -8.50
C SER A 166 -6.42 -8.10 -9.35
N ASN A 167 -7.16 -9.02 -8.72
CA ASN A 167 -8.17 -9.86 -9.37
C ASN A 167 -9.57 -9.22 -9.44
N GLY A 168 -9.72 -7.94 -9.06
CA GLY A 168 -11.00 -7.22 -9.15
C GLY A 168 -11.58 -6.76 -7.81
N ALA A 169 -12.88 -6.46 -7.81
CA ALA A 169 -13.61 -6.02 -6.62
C ALA A 169 -13.73 -7.12 -5.58
N GLN A 170 -13.58 -6.76 -4.32
CA GLN A 170 -13.67 -7.65 -3.17
C GLN A 170 -14.78 -7.18 -2.22
N GLY A 171 -15.57 -8.11 -1.67
CA GLY A 171 -16.46 -7.80 -0.54
C GLY A 171 -15.68 -7.67 0.76
N ALA A 172 -14.64 -8.49 0.92
CA ALA A 172 -13.74 -8.47 2.05
C ALA A 172 -12.39 -9.10 1.68
N ILE A 173 -11.34 -8.75 2.44
CA ILE A 173 -10.00 -9.32 2.32
C ILE A 173 -9.61 -9.94 3.66
N SER A 174 -9.22 -11.22 3.64
CA SER A 174 -8.82 -11.96 4.85
C SER A 174 -7.31 -11.98 5.02
N ILE A 175 -6.86 -11.63 6.22
CA ILE A 175 -5.46 -11.61 6.63
C ILE A 175 -5.27 -12.64 7.74
N GLY A 176 -4.53 -13.72 7.46
CA GLY A 176 -4.21 -14.79 8.40
C GLY A 176 -3.05 -14.40 9.35
N LEU A 177 -2.74 -15.28 10.30
CA LEU A 177 -1.62 -15.09 11.24
C LEU A 177 -0.30 -14.79 10.51
N GLY A 178 0.38 -13.74 10.92
CA GLY A 178 1.67 -13.30 10.38
C GLY A 178 1.59 -12.65 8.99
N GLU A 179 0.40 -12.59 8.41
CA GLU A 179 0.21 -11.95 7.10
C GLU A 179 0.06 -10.44 7.21
N THR A 180 0.37 -9.79 6.10
CA THR A 180 0.29 -8.33 5.96
C THR A 180 -0.50 -7.96 4.72
N ALA A 181 -1.20 -6.82 4.77
CA ALA A 181 -1.86 -6.21 3.62
C ALA A 181 -1.53 -4.72 3.56
N GLU A 182 -1.24 -4.22 2.38
CA GLU A 182 -0.97 -2.81 2.13
C GLU A 182 -2.01 -2.27 1.15
N PHE A 183 -2.70 -1.23 1.56
CA PHE A 183 -3.76 -0.59 0.80
C PHE A 183 -3.34 0.81 0.38
N ILE A 184 -3.78 1.22 -0.82
CA ILE A 184 -3.67 2.59 -1.32
C ILE A 184 -5.06 3.15 -1.61
N LYS A 185 -5.27 4.41 -1.30
CA LYS A 185 -6.49 5.14 -1.65
C LYS A 185 -6.40 5.69 -3.07
N ILE A 186 -7.33 5.28 -3.95
CA ILE A 186 -7.45 5.75 -5.33
C ILE A 186 -8.93 6.04 -5.60
N ASN A 187 -9.28 7.27 -5.96
CA ASN A 187 -10.68 7.68 -6.13
C ASN A 187 -11.53 7.32 -4.89
N SER A 188 -12.71 6.74 -5.07
CA SER A 188 -13.60 6.27 -4.01
C SER A 188 -13.35 4.78 -3.69
N GLN A 189 -12.08 4.36 -3.61
CA GLN A 189 -11.75 2.97 -3.33
C GLN A 189 -10.45 2.84 -2.53
N TRP A 190 -10.40 1.76 -1.77
CA TRP A 190 -9.17 1.19 -1.23
C TRP A 190 -8.73 0.02 -2.09
N ARG A 191 -7.49 0.03 -2.52
CA ARG A 191 -6.91 -1.02 -3.36
C ARG A 191 -5.76 -1.72 -2.65
N LEU A 192 -5.85 -3.04 -2.56
CA LEU A 192 -4.74 -3.88 -2.10
C LEU A 192 -3.62 -3.84 -3.14
N ILE A 193 -2.44 -3.36 -2.75
CA ILE A 193 -1.26 -3.21 -3.62
C ILE A 193 -0.07 -4.03 -3.17
N GLY A 194 -0.03 -4.47 -1.90
CA GLY A 194 1.12 -5.13 -1.33
C GLY A 194 0.81 -5.94 -0.08
N GLY A 195 1.87 -6.42 0.54
CA GLY A 195 1.80 -7.36 1.65
C GLY A 195 1.69 -8.82 1.17
N THR A 196 1.85 -9.76 2.10
CA THR A 196 1.81 -11.21 1.78
C THR A 196 0.44 -11.65 1.26
N VAL A 197 -0.63 -10.94 1.65
CA VAL A 197 -2.01 -11.20 1.23
C VAL A 197 -2.23 -10.86 -0.25
N ALA A 198 -1.46 -9.93 -0.81
CA ALA A 198 -1.65 -9.50 -2.21
C ALA A 198 -1.51 -10.66 -3.20
N LEU A 199 -0.68 -11.66 -2.90
CA LEU A 199 -0.52 -12.84 -3.74
C LEU A 199 -1.81 -13.68 -3.82
N LYS A 200 -2.55 -13.82 -2.71
CA LYS A 200 -3.82 -14.57 -2.66
C LYS A 200 -4.89 -13.93 -3.55
N TYR A 201 -4.88 -12.61 -3.65
CA TYR A 201 -5.84 -11.84 -4.46
C TYR A 201 -5.26 -11.43 -5.82
N SER A 202 -4.16 -12.06 -6.24
CA SER A 202 -3.60 -11.89 -7.57
C SER A 202 -4.35 -12.74 -8.59
N ALA A 203 -4.57 -12.19 -9.78
CA ALA A 203 -5.09 -12.96 -10.92
C ALA A 203 -4.16 -14.14 -11.29
N MET A 204 -2.87 -14.05 -10.95
CA MET A 204 -1.87 -15.09 -11.20
C MET A 204 -1.96 -16.27 -10.21
N SER A 205 -2.69 -16.12 -9.10
CA SER A 205 -2.91 -17.18 -8.08
C SER A 205 -4.36 -17.62 -8.00
N SER A 206 -5.18 -17.28 -8.99
CA SER A 206 -6.60 -17.64 -9.00
C SER A 206 -6.82 -19.13 -9.18
N SER A 207 -7.89 -19.65 -8.60
CA SER A 207 -8.25 -21.07 -8.66
C SER A 207 -9.75 -21.31 -8.62
N SER A 208 -10.17 -22.51 -9.06
CA SER A 208 -11.52 -23.05 -8.85
C SER A 208 -11.36 -24.45 -8.26
N LEU A 209 -11.67 -24.61 -6.96
CA LEU A 209 -11.52 -25.89 -6.23
C LEU A 209 -12.75 -26.79 -6.33
N GLN A 210 -13.45 -26.75 -7.48
CA GLN A 210 -14.56 -27.63 -7.78
C GLN A 210 -14.08 -29.09 -8.01
N PRO A 211 -14.97 -30.08 -8.00
CA PRO A 211 -14.61 -31.49 -8.33
C PRO A 211 -13.86 -31.60 -9.67
N ASN A 212 -14.26 -30.84 -10.68
CA ASN A 212 -13.51 -30.59 -11.90
C ASN A 212 -12.97 -29.15 -11.81
N GLY A 213 -11.73 -28.99 -11.40
CA GLY A 213 -11.19 -27.72 -10.99
C GLY A 213 -9.84 -27.39 -11.64
N TRP A 214 -9.35 -26.23 -11.28
CA TRP A 214 -8.06 -25.73 -11.76
C TRP A 214 -7.43 -24.76 -10.76
N LYS A 215 -6.12 -24.57 -10.87
CA LYS A 215 -5.38 -23.51 -10.20
C LYS A 215 -4.30 -22.95 -11.12
N ARG A 216 -4.04 -21.65 -10.99
CA ARG A 216 -2.85 -21.00 -11.54
C ARG A 216 -1.75 -20.99 -10.49
N ILE A 217 -0.53 -21.20 -10.94
CA ILE A 217 0.68 -21.16 -10.13
C ILE A 217 1.60 -20.14 -10.78
N PRO A 218 1.99 -19.04 -10.10
CA PRO A 218 2.91 -18.05 -10.66
C PRO A 218 4.22 -18.72 -11.13
N ASP A 219 4.65 -18.38 -12.34
CA ASP A 219 5.87 -18.88 -12.94
C ASP A 219 6.45 -17.86 -13.90
N THR A 220 7.69 -17.42 -13.63
CA THR A 220 8.36 -16.36 -14.39
C THR A 220 8.88 -16.84 -15.76
N THR A 221 8.94 -18.15 -15.99
CA THR A 221 9.39 -18.73 -17.26
C THR A 221 8.23 -18.94 -18.24
N SER A 222 6.99 -18.92 -17.75
CA SER A 222 5.80 -18.99 -18.58
C SER A 222 5.52 -17.66 -19.28
N PRO A 223 5.20 -17.63 -20.58
CA PRO A 223 4.80 -16.41 -21.29
C PRO A 223 3.59 -15.68 -20.68
N THR A 224 2.74 -16.41 -19.96
CA THR A 224 1.57 -15.85 -19.26
C THR A 224 1.87 -15.39 -17.83
N GLY A 225 3.09 -15.65 -17.33
CA GLY A 225 3.48 -15.40 -15.94
C GLY A 225 2.94 -16.44 -14.94
N TYR A 226 2.28 -17.50 -15.42
CA TYR A 226 1.77 -18.60 -14.59
C TYR A 226 1.69 -19.90 -15.39
N VAL A 227 1.66 -21.02 -14.67
CA VAL A 227 1.27 -22.33 -15.19
C VAL A 227 -0.10 -22.71 -14.64
N ILE A 228 -0.79 -23.61 -15.31
CA ILE A 228 -2.13 -24.09 -14.95
C ILE A 228 -2.05 -25.57 -14.62
N GLU A 229 -2.54 -25.95 -13.46
CA GLU A 229 -2.84 -27.32 -13.08
C GLU A 229 -4.36 -27.49 -13.04
N GLN A 230 -4.86 -28.52 -13.67
CA GLN A 230 -6.28 -28.85 -13.73
C GLN A 230 -6.51 -30.31 -13.33
N TRP A 231 -7.67 -30.61 -12.80
CA TRP A 231 -8.07 -31.94 -12.37
C TRP A 231 -9.55 -32.17 -12.61
N GLY A 232 -9.91 -33.43 -12.65
CA GLY A 232 -11.31 -33.80 -12.76
C GLY A 232 -11.54 -35.29 -12.80
N VAL A 233 -12.79 -35.62 -12.98
CA VAL A 233 -13.28 -37.01 -13.15
C VAL A 233 -14.05 -37.09 -14.46
N ALA A 234 -13.82 -38.12 -15.22
CA ALA A 234 -14.53 -38.36 -16.48
C ALA A 234 -14.70 -39.88 -16.76
N SER A 235 -15.72 -40.22 -17.52
CA SER A 235 -15.94 -41.60 -17.99
C SER A 235 -15.36 -41.80 -19.38
N SER A 236 -14.67 -42.93 -19.62
CA SER A 236 -14.00 -43.23 -20.89
C SER A 236 -14.94 -43.65 -22.01
N GLY A 237 -16.15 -44.07 -21.68
CA GLY A 237 -17.07 -44.67 -22.66
C GLY A 237 -16.56 -46.02 -23.23
N THR A 238 -17.30 -46.52 -24.21
CA THR A 238 -16.99 -47.79 -24.88
C THR A 238 -16.52 -47.62 -26.35
N ASP A 239 -16.38 -46.37 -26.80
CA ASP A 239 -16.01 -46.02 -28.16
C ASP A 239 -14.49 -46.09 -28.36
N ALA A 240 -14.07 -46.76 -29.44
CA ALA A 240 -12.67 -46.79 -29.86
C ALA A 240 -12.08 -45.39 -30.20
N ASN A 241 -12.93 -44.40 -30.49
CA ASN A 241 -12.51 -43.04 -30.72
C ASN A 241 -12.27 -42.27 -29.41
N GLY A 242 -12.58 -42.84 -28.25
CA GLY A 242 -12.48 -42.21 -26.96
C GLY A 242 -13.52 -41.11 -26.72
N VAL A 243 -13.69 -40.73 -25.47
CA VAL A 243 -14.61 -39.66 -25.05
C VAL A 243 -13.87 -38.34 -24.99
N LEU A 244 -14.49 -37.29 -25.50
CA LEU A 244 -13.95 -35.93 -25.44
C LEU A 244 -14.22 -35.33 -24.05
N VAL A 245 -13.16 -34.94 -23.33
CA VAL A 245 -13.22 -34.34 -22.01
C VAL A 245 -12.81 -32.87 -22.14
N THR A 246 -13.67 -31.97 -21.69
CA THR A 246 -13.39 -30.52 -21.71
C THR A 246 -12.68 -30.11 -20.41
N TYR A 247 -11.59 -29.36 -20.53
CA TYR A 247 -10.92 -28.80 -19.38
C TYR A 247 -11.79 -27.72 -18.70
N PRO A 248 -11.77 -27.62 -17.38
CA PRO A 248 -12.44 -26.52 -16.67
C PRO A 248 -11.99 -25.13 -17.13
N MET A 249 -10.74 -25.00 -17.59
CA MET A 249 -10.16 -23.81 -18.18
C MET A 249 -9.33 -24.17 -19.41
N SER A 250 -9.47 -23.45 -20.51
CA SER A 250 -8.59 -23.64 -21.67
C SER A 250 -7.16 -23.21 -21.33
N PHE A 251 -6.18 -24.02 -21.74
CA PHE A 251 -4.78 -23.61 -21.66
C PHE A 251 -4.48 -22.53 -22.68
N PRO A 252 -3.78 -21.44 -22.30
CA PRO A 252 -3.48 -20.34 -23.23
C PRO A 252 -2.57 -20.74 -24.40
N ASN A 253 -1.53 -21.54 -24.15
CA ASN A 253 -0.47 -21.82 -25.13
C ASN A 253 -0.23 -23.31 -25.36
N ALA A 254 -0.13 -24.12 -24.29
CA ALA A 254 0.21 -25.53 -24.44
C ALA A 254 -0.30 -26.38 -23.28
N VAL A 255 -0.73 -27.60 -23.62
CA VAL A 255 -0.89 -28.72 -22.68
C VAL A 255 0.42 -29.47 -22.66
N ARG A 256 1.03 -29.67 -21.50
CA ARG A 256 2.33 -30.35 -21.36
C ARG A 256 2.22 -31.78 -20.95
N ASN A 257 1.28 -32.06 -20.05
CA ASN A 257 1.10 -33.42 -19.55
C ASN A 257 -0.36 -33.63 -19.13
N ILE A 258 -0.85 -34.86 -19.39
CA ILE A 258 -2.13 -35.34 -18.90
C ILE A 258 -1.89 -36.74 -18.33
N VAL A 259 -2.25 -36.92 -17.08
CA VAL A 259 -2.19 -38.24 -16.41
C VAL A 259 -3.62 -38.65 -16.03
N VAL A 260 -3.93 -39.90 -16.22
CA VAL A 260 -5.20 -40.49 -15.79
C VAL A 260 -4.92 -41.74 -14.97
N THR A 261 -5.66 -41.89 -13.89
CA THR A 261 -5.65 -43.04 -13.02
C THR A 261 -7.06 -43.62 -12.92
N ASP A 262 -7.15 -44.92 -12.59
CA ASP A 262 -8.43 -45.53 -12.28
C ASP A 262 -9.07 -44.89 -11.05
N GLY A 263 -10.32 -44.52 -11.17
CA GLY A 263 -11.14 -43.96 -10.07
C GLY A 263 -12.17 -44.93 -9.53
N GLY A 264 -12.15 -46.19 -9.97
CA GLY A 264 -13.11 -47.23 -9.59
C GLY A 264 -12.46 -48.37 -8.81
N PRO A 265 -13.27 -49.37 -8.45
CA PRO A 265 -12.81 -50.56 -7.71
C PRO A 265 -12.13 -51.61 -8.61
N THR A 266 -12.10 -51.41 -9.92
CA THR A 266 -11.55 -52.32 -10.92
C THR A 266 -10.29 -51.70 -11.54
N CYS A 267 -9.23 -52.46 -11.73
CA CYS A 267 -7.99 -51.96 -12.32
C CYS A 267 -8.14 -51.81 -13.84
N ALA A 268 -8.66 -50.70 -14.29
CA ALA A 268 -8.78 -50.37 -15.71
C ALA A 268 -7.50 -49.70 -16.25
N SER A 269 -7.20 -49.95 -17.52
CA SER A 269 -6.12 -49.23 -18.22
C SER A 269 -6.67 -48.03 -18.93
N PHE A 270 -6.01 -46.87 -18.73
CA PHE A 270 -6.39 -45.62 -19.37
C PHE A 270 -5.33 -45.11 -20.35
N GLY A 271 -5.83 -44.54 -21.45
CA GLY A 271 -5.02 -43.80 -22.41
C GLY A 271 -5.61 -42.40 -22.63
N VAL A 272 -4.74 -41.46 -22.98
CA VAL A 272 -5.15 -40.12 -23.36
C VAL A 272 -4.50 -39.71 -24.67
N SER A 273 -5.19 -38.88 -25.44
CA SER A 273 -4.59 -38.10 -26.51
C SER A 273 -4.91 -36.62 -26.35
N THR A 274 -3.91 -35.79 -26.55
CA THR A 274 -4.09 -34.32 -26.54
C THR A 274 -4.92 -33.92 -27.76
N GLY A 275 -6.13 -33.39 -27.55
CA GLY A 275 -7.00 -32.93 -28.64
C GLY A 275 -6.78 -31.49 -29.01
N SER A 276 -6.81 -30.60 -28.00
CA SER A 276 -6.69 -29.16 -28.18
C SER A 276 -6.28 -28.51 -26.86
N LEU A 277 -6.20 -27.19 -26.86
CA LEU A 277 -5.98 -26.41 -25.64
C LEU A 277 -7.18 -26.42 -24.67
N SER A 278 -8.37 -26.84 -25.16
CA SER A 278 -9.61 -26.87 -24.36
C SER A 278 -10.11 -28.27 -24.04
N GLN A 279 -9.61 -29.30 -24.71
CA GLN A 279 -10.14 -30.66 -24.61
C GLN A 279 -9.06 -31.71 -24.84
N PHE A 280 -9.28 -32.93 -24.28
CA PHE A 280 -8.50 -34.11 -24.56
C PHE A 280 -9.43 -35.32 -24.79
N ARG A 281 -8.92 -36.40 -25.36
CA ARG A 281 -9.66 -37.66 -25.47
C ARG A 281 -9.20 -38.65 -24.42
N LEU A 282 -10.18 -39.27 -23.76
CA LEU A 282 -10.01 -40.31 -22.74
C LEU A 282 -10.43 -41.66 -23.30
N TYR A 283 -9.57 -42.65 -23.14
CA TYR A 283 -9.80 -44.00 -23.51
C TYR A 283 -9.69 -44.89 -22.28
N GLY A 284 -10.60 -45.87 -22.12
CA GLY A 284 -10.53 -46.88 -21.07
C GLY A 284 -10.59 -48.27 -21.67
N ARG A 285 -9.78 -49.21 -21.15
CA ARG A 285 -9.81 -50.60 -21.53
C ARG A 285 -9.92 -51.48 -20.30
N ASP A 286 -10.65 -52.58 -20.47
CA ASP A 286 -10.72 -53.67 -19.49
C ASP A 286 -9.46 -54.54 -19.51
N TYR A 287 -9.44 -55.57 -18.68
CA TYR A 287 -8.34 -56.54 -18.59
C TYR A 287 -8.17 -57.40 -19.85
N ASN A 288 -9.20 -57.51 -20.71
CA ASN A 288 -9.14 -58.17 -22.00
C ASN A 288 -8.68 -57.24 -23.13
N GLY A 289 -8.46 -55.98 -22.84
CA GLY A 289 -8.08 -54.95 -23.80
C GLY A 289 -9.25 -54.37 -24.60
N ALA A 290 -10.51 -54.70 -24.28
CA ALA A 290 -11.70 -54.16 -24.93
C ALA A 290 -11.99 -52.72 -24.39
N TYR A 291 -12.48 -51.86 -25.28
CA TYR A 291 -12.92 -50.52 -24.85
C TYR A 291 -14.14 -50.65 -23.93
N SER A 292 -14.04 -50.04 -22.76
CA SER A 292 -15.04 -50.16 -21.71
C SER A 292 -15.22 -48.84 -20.97
N ASN A 293 -16.44 -48.64 -20.45
CA ASN A 293 -16.77 -47.42 -19.74
C ASN A 293 -16.29 -47.46 -18.28
N TRP A 294 -15.17 -46.84 -18.01
CA TRP A 294 -14.55 -46.76 -16.71
C TRP A 294 -14.44 -45.29 -16.24
N THR A 295 -14.44 -45.07 -14.93
CA THR A 295 -14.24 -43.77 -14.35
C THR A 295 -12.75 -43.50 -14.19
N GLY A 296 -12.26 -42.47 -14.89
CA GLY A 296 -10.88 -41.99 -14.79
C GLY A 296 -10.79 -40.71 -13.98
N ILE A 297 -9.85 -40.64 -13.04
CA ILE A 297 -9.44 -39.43 -12.37
C ILE A 297 -8.24 -38.84 -13.12
N TRP A 298 -8.36 -37.64 -13.62
CA TRP A 298 -7.34 -37.06 -14.47
C TRP A 298 -6.72 -35.80 -13.87
N ARG A 299 -5.47 -35.55 -14.24
CA ARG A 299 -4.72 -34.32 -13.99
C ARG A 299 -4.06 -33.85 -15.27
N ALA A 300 -4.12 -32.53 -15.51
CA ALA A 300 -3.48 -31.92 -16.66
C ALA A 300 -2.65 -30.69 -16.20
N PHE A 301 -1.52 -30.50 -16.86
CA PHE A 301 -0.58 -29.44 -16.61
C PHE A 301 -0.23 -28.73 -17.92
N GLY A 302 -0.13 -27.40 -17.88
CA GLY A 302 0.20 -26.59 -19.06
C GLY A 302 0.28 -25.10 -18.75
N TYR A 303 0.33 -24.27 -19.77
CA TYR A 303 0.43 -22.82 -19.65
C TYR A 303 -0.17 -22.10 -20.86
#